data_b2ed5838a298ebc8fd6124533bf83d1d
#
_entry.id   b2ed5838a298ebc8fd6124533bf83d1d
#
_cell.length_a   1.000
_cell.length_b   1.000
_cell.length_c   1.000
_cell.angle_alpha   90.00
_cell.angle_beta   90.00
_cell.angle_gamma   90.00
#
_symmetry.space_group_name_H-M   'P 1'
#
loop_
_entity.id
_entity.type
_entity.pdbx_description
1 polymer ?
#
loop_
_entity_poly.entity_id
_entity_poly.type
_entity_poly.pdbx_seq_one_letter_code
_entity_poly.pdbx_strand_id
1 'polypeptide(L)'
;MKIFCIGKNYVLHNEEMDGRKYKTAEPVVFMKPESALLKNGKPFFLPEHLGRVDHEVEVVVRICRLGKNISERFAHRYYDAVTVGIDFTARDLQRRLKDNGHPWEIAKAFDGSAALGEWRTIPCQEPSSDLPKEEGVEALASGESAVKTQEEPSLKKDWDGLRNGLSFHLDINGKTVQTGNTADMLYKVDELISYISRFFTLKTGDMLYTGTPVGVGPVHVDDHLEGYLEGEKLLDFWVR
;
A
#
# COMPACT_ATOMS: atom_id res chain seq x y z
N MET A 1 8.43 -12.13 -4.92
CA MET A 1 7.47 -11.01 -4.73
C MET A 1 8.25 -9.81 -4.27
N LYS A 2 7.87 -8.59 -4.70
CA LYS A 2 8.47 -7.33 -4.25
C LYS A 2 7.44 -6.56 -3.42
N ILE A 3 7.90 -5.91 -2.35
CA ILE A 3 7.08 -5.01 -1.54
C ILE A 3 7.70 -3.62 -1.71
N PHE A 4 7.04 -2.76 -2.47
CA PHE A 4 7.39 -1.36 -2.63
C PHE A 4 6.74 -0.56 -1.51
N CYS A 5 7.46 0.39 -0.94
CA CYS A 5 6.98 1.27 0.10
C CYS A 5 7.28 2.72 -0.26
N ILE A 6 6.36 3.62 0.11
CA ILE A 6 6.47 5.04 -0.20
C ILE A 6 6.64 5.84 1.08
N GLY A 7 7.79 6.43 1.24
CA GLY A 7 8.03 7.39 2.33
C GLY A 7 7.50 8.79 1.97
N LYS A 8 7.12 9.56 3.00
CA LYS A 8 6.80 10.99 2.89
C LYS A 8 5.63 11.35 1.97
N ASN A 9 4.61 10.50 1.90
CA ASN A 9 3.46 10.67 1.01
C ASN A 9 2.27 11.43 1.63
N TYR A 10 2.40 11.94 2.86
CA TYR A 10 1.38 12.76 3.56
C TYR A 10 2.03 14.01 4.14
N VAL A 11 1.42 15.18 3.87
CA VAL A 11 1.96 16.49 4.30
C VAL A 11 2.09 16.60 5.82
N LEU A 12 1.06 16.17 6.56
CA LEU A 12 1.04 16.26 8.02
C LEU A 12 2.05 15.28 8.66
N HIS A 13 2.25 14.10 8.06
CA HIS A 13 3.31 13.19 8.49
C HIS A 13 4.72 13.79 8.25
N ASN A 14 4.91 14.48 7.12
CA ASN A 14 6.18 15.17 6.86
C ASN A 14 6.43 16.29 7.90
N GLU A 15 5.38 17.02 8.31
CA GLU A 15 5.46 18.00 9.39
C GLU A 15 5.81 17.36 10.73
N GLU A 16 5.16 16.24 11.08
CA GLU A 16 5.43 15.47 12.30
C GLU A 16 6.89 15.00 12.39
N MET A 17 7.45 14.50 11.26
CA MET A 17 8.78 13.89 11.23
C MET A 17 9.93 14.88 11.03
N ASP A 18 9.71 15.91 10.23
CA ASP A 18 10.77 16.85 9.79
C ASP A 18 10.49 18.31 10.22
N GLY A 19 9.42 18.56 10.97
CA GLY A 19 9.05 19.88 11.50
C GLY A 19 8.57 20.89 10.44
N ARG A 20 8.28 20.43 9.22
CA ARG A 20 7.85 21.32 8.11
C ARG A 20 6.94 20.59 7.13
N LYS A 21 5.99 21.35 6.55
CA LYS A 21 5.11 20.87 5.47
C LYS A 21 5.86 20.96 4.14
N TYR A 22 5.93 19.86 3.41
CA TYR A 22 6.51 19.84 2.07
C TYR A 22 6.02 18.61 1.27
N LYS A 23 6.16 18.72 -0.05
CA LYS A 23 6.10 17.59 -0.99
C LYS A 23 7.52 17.39 -1.54
N THR A 24 7.98 16.15 -1.60
CA THR A 24 9.23 15.80 -2.29
C THR A 24 9.08 16.05 -3.79
N ALA A 25 10.18 16.32 -4.51
CA ALA A 25 10.13 16.51 -5.96
C ALA A 25 9.72 15.23 -6.71
N GLU A 26 10.05 14.07 -6.12
CA GLU A 26 9.72 12.74 -6.63
C GLU A 26 9.30 11.83 -5.47
N PRO A 27 8.54 10.74 -5.72
CA PRO A 27 8.23 9.74 -4.70
C PRO A 27 9.49 9.15 -4.05
N VAL A 28 9.50 9.06 -2.73
CA VAL A 28 10.58 8.39 -1.98
C VAL A 28 10.25 6.91 -1.91
N VAL A 29 10.92 6.11 -2.73
CA VAL A 29 10.66 4.67 -2.86
C VAL A 29 11.75 3.87 -2.13
N PHE A 30 11.35 2.93 -1.30
CA PHE A 30 12.21 1.88 -0.76
C PHE A 30 11.51 0.52 -0.87
N MET A 31 12.20 -0.55 -0.54
CA MET A 31 11.65 -1.89 -0.69
C MET A 31 11.83 -2.71 0.58
N LYS A 32 10.89 -3.63 0.79
CA LYS A 32 11.01 -4.69 1.78
C LYS A 32 11.10 -6.04 1.05
N PRO A 33 11.91 -7.00 1.55
CA PRO A 33 11.94 -8.36 1.01
C PRO A 33 10.66 -9.12 1.38
N GLU A 34 10.43 -10.24 0.73
CA GLU A 34 9.28 -11.11 1.02
C GLU A 34 9.30 -11.64 2.48
N SER A 35 10.48 -11.83 3.08
CA SER A 35 10.63 -12.24 4.48
C SER A 35 10.11 -11.21 5.48
N ALA A 36 10.00 -9.94 5.06
CA ALA A 36 9.40 -8.89 5.88
C ALA A 36 7.89 -9.03 6.06
N LEU A 37 7.22 -9.86 5.23
CA LEU A 37 5.77 -9.96 5.22
C LEU A 37 5.23 -10.73 6.43
N LEU A 38 4.40 -10.06 7.22
CA LEU A 38 3.59 -10.63 8.29
C LEU A 38 2.13 -10.65 7.83
N LYS A 39 1.54 -11.84 7.70
CA LYS A 39 0.18 -12.05 7.21
C LYS A 39 -0.58 -13.09 8.02
N ASN A 40 -1.86 -13.22 7.73
CA ASN A 40 -2.75 -14.24 8.32
C ASN A 40 -2.96 -14.06 9.84
N GLY A 41 -2.98 -12.83 10.35
CA GLY A 41 -3.18 -12.55 11.77
C GLY A 41 -2.10 -13.12 12.71
N LYS A 42 -0.93 -13.50 12.16
CA LYS A 42 0.19 -13.99 12.98
C LYS A 42 0.68 -12.89 13.91
N PRO A 43 1.14 -13.23 15.12
CA PRO A 43 1.70 -12.24 16.02
C PRO A 43 2.98 -11.62 15.44
N PHE A 44 3.16 -10.33 15.68
CA PHE A 44 4.42 -9.64 15.42
C PHE A 44 5.34 -9.82 16.64
N PHE A 45 6.44 -10.53 16.45
CA PHE A 45 7.46 -10.66 17.50
C PHE A 45 8.38 -9.45 17.46
N LEU A 46 8.27 -8.61 18.50
CA LEU A 46 9.05 -7.37 18.60
C LEU A 46 10.54 -7.69 18.82
N PRO A 47 11.45 -7.31 17.86
CA PRO A 47 12.84 -7.64 18.00
C PRO A 47 13.55 -6.75 19.05
N GLU A 48 13.99 -7.31 20.17
CA GLU A 48 14.62 -6.57 21.27
C GLU A 48 15.83 -5.72 20.84
N HIS A 49 16.63 -6.20 19.88
CA HIS A 49 17.85 -5.53 19.43
C HIS A 49 17.60 -4.27 18.57
N LEU A 50 16.35 -4.04 18.12
CA LEU A 50 16.00 -2.87 17.31
C LEU A 50 15.63 -1.65 18.14
N GLY A 51 15.39 -1.82 19.46
CA GLY A 51 14.91 -0.76 20.33
C GLY A 51 13.48 -0.33 19.96
N ARG A 52 13.24 0.97 19.84
CA ARG A 52 11.92 1.51 19.50
C ARG A 52 11.50 1.13 18.08
N VAL A 53 10.39 0.41 17.99
CA VAL A 53 9.70 0.12 16.72
C VAL A 53 8.37 0.85 16.69
N ASP A 54 8.14 1.66 15.66
CA ASP A 54 6.91 2.42 15.46
C ASP A 54 6.00 1.72 14.46
N HIS A 55 4.67 1.89 14.66
CA HIS A 55 3.65 1.58 13.67
C HIS A 55 3.52 2.71 12.64
N GLU A 56 3.28 2.36 11.41
CA GLU A 56 2.94 3.25 10.30
C GLU A 56 1.82 2.57 9.50
N VAL A 57 0.54 2.91 9.80
CA VAL A 57 -0.59 2.32 9.08
C VAL A 57 -0.70 2.90 7.67
N GLU A 58 -0.92 2.03 6.69
CA GLU A 58 -0.95 2.39 5.27
C GLU A 58 -2.05 1.65 4.52
N VAL A 59 -2.60 2.29 3.49
CA VAL A 59 -3.31 1.56 2.46
C VAL A 59 -2.30 0.81 1.59
N VAL A 60 -2.60 -0.45 1.29
CA VAL A 60 -1.74 -1.32 0.47
C VAL A 60 -2.52 -1.78 -0.75
N VAL A 61 -1.92 -1.72 -1.93
CA VAL A 61 -2.51 -2.25 -3.16
C VAL A 61 -1.72 -3.44 -3.70
N ARG A 62 -2.43 -4.40 -4.31
CA ARG A 62 -1.85 -5.59 -4.92
C ARG A 62 -1.74 -5.42 -6.43
N ILE A 63 -0.55 -5.66 -6.98
CA ILE A 63 -0.33 -5.69 -8.42
C ILE A 63 -0.88 -6.98 -9.01
N CYS A 64 -1.74 -6.87 -10.03
CA CYS A 64 -2.40 -8.00 -10.68
C CYS A 64 -1.82 -8.35 -12.06
N ARG A 65 -0.94 -7.51 -12.60
CA ARG A 65 -0.47 -7.64 -14.00
C ARG A 65 1.02 -7.33 -14.13
N LEU A 66 1.68 -8.08 -15.03
CA LEU A 66 3.06 -7.76 -15.44
C LEU A 66 3.11 -6.44 -16.20
N GLY A 67 4.05 -5.54 -15.82
CA GLY A 67 4.19 -4.25 -16.47
C GLY A 67 5.53 -3.56 -16.25
N LYS A 68 5.92 -2.77 -17.23
CA LYS A 68 7.11 -1.91 -17.24
C LYS A 68 6.80 -0.65 -18.01
N ASN A 69 7.30 0.51 -17.57
CA ASN A 69 7.03 1.82 -18.18
C ASN A 69 5.53 2.09 -18.38
N ILE A 70 4.75 1.82 -17.33
CA ILE A 70 3.30 1.97 -17.36
C ILE A 70 2.96 3.46 -17.39
N SER A 71 2.16 3.88 -18.38
CA SER A 71 1.62 5.24 -18.39
C SER A 71 0.57 5.39 -17.29
N GLU A 72 0.58 6.50 -16.57
CA GLU A 72 -0.33 6.80 -15.46
C GLU A 72 -1.80 6.59 -15.83
N ARG A 73 -2.22 7.02 -17.04
CA ARG A 73 -3.60 6.83 -17.54
C ARG A 73 -4.05 5.36 -17.59
N PHE A 74 -3.11 4.41 -17.59
CA PHE A 74 -3.37 2.97 -17.64
C PHE A 74 -3.01 2.24 -16.34
N ALA A 75 -2.46 2.94 -15.35
CA ALA A 75 -1.98 2.33 -14.11
C ALA A 75 -3.09 1.60 -13.35
N HIS A 76 -4.33 2.09 -13.42
CA HIS A 76 -5.51 1.47 -12.83
C HIS A 76 -5.79 0.02 -13.31
N ARG A 77 -5.20 -0.42 -14.41
CA ARG A 77 -5.33 -1.79 -14.91
C ARG A 77 -4.34 -2.77 -14.28
N TYR A 78 -3.48 -2.28 -13.39
CA TYR A 78 -2.37 -3.06 -12.84
C TYR A 78 -2.55 -3.43 -11.37
N TYR A 79 -3.68 -3.08 -10.75
CA TYR A 79 -4.02 -3.50 -9.39
C TYR A 79 -5.47 -3.96 -9.29
N ASP A 80 -5.75 -4.94 -8.41
CA ASP A 80 -7.04 -5.62 -8.29
C ASP A 80 -7.51 -5.80 -6.86
N ALA A 81 -6.74 -5.37 -5.89
CA ALA A 81 -7.13 -5.49 -4.49
C ALA A 81 -6.46 -4.41 -3.64
N VAL A 82 -7.14 -4.06 -2.56
CA VAL A 82 -6.72 -3.10 -1.56
C VAL A 82 -6.86 -3.68 -0.16
N THR A 83 -5.99 -3.27 0.75
CA THR A 83 -6.09 -3.59 2.17
C THR A 83 -5.42 -2.51 3.02
N VAL A 84 -5.42 -2.69 4.34
CA VAL A 84 -4.55 -1.96 5.26
C VAL A 84 -3.35 -2.81 5.65
N GLY A 85 -2.22 -2.17 5.85
CA GLY A 85 -1.01 -2.80 6.34
C GLY A 85 -0.29 -1.89 7.34
N ILE A 86 0.78 -2.39 7.94
CA ILE A 86 1.64 -1.59 8.81
C ILE A 86 3.09 -1.71 8.32
N ASP A 87 3.71 -0.56 8.04
CA ASP A 87 5.15 -0.44 7.79
C ASP A 87 5.86 -0.25 9.13
N PHE A 88 6.20 -1.35 9.81
CA PHE A 88 6.97 -1.28 11.04
C PHE A 88 8.34 -0.69 10.80
N THR A 89 8.72 0.26 11.67
CA THR A 89 9.93 1.06 11.51
C THR A 89 10.74 1.06 12.80
N ALA A 90 11.98 0.53 12.76
CA ALA A 90 12.93 0.68 13.85
C ALA A 90 13.42 2.14 13.88
N ARG A 91 12.71 2.98 14.63
CA ARG A 91 12.77 4.44 14.51
C ARG A 91 14.12 5.05 14.83
N ASP A 92 14.72 4.63 15.92
CA ASP A 92 16.02 5.17 16.33
C ASP A 92 17.14 4.71 15.38
N LEU A 93 17.04 3.48 14.89
CA LEU A 93 17.95 2.96 13.88
C LEU A 93 17.81 3.72 12.56
N GLN A 94 16.56 3.98 12.11
CA GLN A 94 16.30 4.76 10.90
C GLN A 94 16.90 6.16 11.00
N ARG A 95 16.72 6.85 12.15
CA ARG A 95 17.28 8.18 12.38
C ARG A 95 18.80 8.14 12.25
N ARG A 96 19.47 7.22 12.93
CA ARG A 96 20.92 7.03 12.86
C ARG A 96 21.41 6.78 11.43
N LEU A 97 20.70 5.95 10.65
CA LEU A 97 21.04 5.68 9.26
C LEU A 97 20.88 6.94 8.39
N LYS A 98 19.79 7.69 8.57
CA LYS A 98 19.56 8.98 7.86
C LYS A 98 20.68 9.98 8.15
N ASP A 99 21.05 10.14 9.42
CA ASP A 99 22.09 11.11 9.84
C ASP A 99 23.46 10.78 9.24
N ASN A 100 23.74 9.49 8.98
CA ASN A 100 24.97 9.02 8.36
C ASN A 100 24.87 8.85 6.83
N GLY A 101 23.75 9.17 6.20
CA GLY A 101 23.55 8.97 4.76
C GLY A 101 23.53 7.50 4.32
N HIS A 102 23.19 6.58 5.23
CA HIS A 102 23.15 5.15 4.97
C HIS A 102 21.76 4.70 4.47
N PRO A 103 21.67 3.56 3.75
CA PRO A 103 20.41 2.92 3.36
C PRO A 103 19.54 2.54 4.55
N TRP A 104 18.21 2.47 4.36
CA TRP A 104 17.24 2.25 5.44
C TRP A 104 16.85 0.78 5.65
N GLU A 105 17.31 -0.14 4.84
CA GLU A 105 16.85 -1.53 4.78
C GLU A 105 16.82 -2.20 6.16
N ILE A 106 17.88 -2.09 6.95
CA ILE A 106 17.91 -2.73 8.27
C ILE A 106 16.95 -2.13 9.30
N ALA A 107 16.45 -0.90 9.04
CA ALA A 107 15.47 -0.24 9.88
C ALA A 107 14.04 -0.41 9.37
N LYS A 108 13.86 -0.75 8.10
CA LYS A 108 12.57 -0.83 7.40
C LYS A 108 12.22 -2.22 6.89
N ALA A 109 13.22 -3.08 6.64
CA ALA A 109 13.05 -4.32 5.90
C ALA A 109 13.41 -5.58 6.71
N PHE A 110 13.38 -5.49 8.04
CA PHE A 110 13.58 -6.63 8.94
C PHE A 110 12.37 -7.59 8.88
N ASP A 111 12.56 -8.83 9.31
CA ASP A 111 11.53 -9.87 9.25
C ASP A 111 10.26 -9.47 10.02
N GLY A 112 9.11 -9.65 9.40
CA GLY A 112 7.81 -9.27 9.95
C GLY A 112 7.49 -7.77 9.89
N SER A 113 8.35 -6.92 9.32
CA SER A 113 8.18 -5.47 9.30
C SER A 113 7.08 -4.95 8.36
N ALA A 114 6.44 -5.81 7.57
CA ALA A 114 5.32 -5.48 6.68
C ALA A 114 4.08 -6.28 7.09
N ALA A 115 3.31 -5.80 8.06
CA ALA A 115 2.04 -6.44 8.40
C ALA A 115 1.00 -6.17 7.32
N LEU A 116 0.23 -7.22 6.96
CA LEU A 116 -0.72 -7.19 5.87
C LEU A 116 -2.08 -7.73 6.32
N GLY A 117 -3.13 -6.95 6.09
CA GLY A 117 -4.52 -7.31 6.33
C GLY A 117 -5.11 -8.22 5.25
N GLU A 118 -6.36 -8.60 5.44
CA GLU A 118 -7.13 -9.34 4.45
C GLU A 118 -7.41 -8.46 3.22
N TRP A 119 -7.35 -9.08 2.04
CA TRP A 119 -7.56 -8.36 0.79
C TRP A 119 -9.03 -8.12 0.51
N ARG A 120 -9.34 -6.89 0.16
CA ARG A 120 -10.61 -6.48 -0.43
C ARG A 120 -10.41 -6.33 -1.93
N THR A 121 -11.08 -7.18 -2.70
CA THR A 121 -10.96 -7.19 -4.16
C THR A 121 -11.65 -5.95 -4.75
N ILE A 122 -11.01 -5.35 -5.72
CA ILE A 122 -11.56 -4.28 -6.57
C ILE A 122 -11.57 -4.75 -8.01
N PRO A 123 -12.60 -4.40 -8.83
CA PRO A 123 -12.66 -4.84 -10.22
C PRO A 123 -11.44 -4.37 -11.01
N CYS A 124 -10.69 -5.31 -11.59
CA CYS A 124 -9.68 -4.96 -12.58
C CYS A 124 -10.41 -4.49 -13.86
N GLN A 125 -10.26 -3.23 -14.23
CA GLN A 125 -10.90 -2.73 -15.45
C GLN A 125 -10.26 -3.39 -16.67
N GLU A 126 -11.07 -4.16 -17.39
CA GLU A 126 -10.72 -4.63 -18.73
C GLU A 126 -10.55 -3.42 -19.67
N PRO A 127 -9.73 -3.52 -20.73
CA PRO A 127 -9.65 -2.48 -21.74
C PRO A 127 -11.07 -2.19 -22.25
N SER A 128 -11.55 -0.95 -22.09
CA SER A 128 -12.76 -0.53 -22.80
C SER A 128 -12.55 -0.86 -24.29
N SER A 129 -13.60 -1.36 -24.93
CA SER A 129 -13.64 -1.71 -26.36
C SER A 129 -13.39 -0.51 -27.32
N ASP A 130 -12.89 0.59 -26.82
CA ASP A 130 -12.64 1.85 -27.52
C ASP A 130 -11.22 1.97 -28.11
N LEU A 131 -10.50 0.84 -28.30
CA LEU A 131 -9.38 0.84 -29.23
C LEU A 131 -9.95 0.97 -30.66
N PRO A 132 -9.42 1.87 -31.51
CA PRO A 132 -9.82 1.91 -32.91
C PRO A 132 -9.61 0.50 -33.46
N LYS A 133 -10.68 -0.11 -33.98
CA LYS A 133 -10.61 -1.37 -34.67
C LYS A 133 -9.73 -1.12 -35.89
N GLU A 134 -8.55 -1.76 -35.95
CA GLU A 134 -7.84 -1.88 -37.21
C GLU A 134 -8.78 -2.63 -38.17
N GLU A 135 -9.21 -1.93 -39.23
CA GLU A 135 -10.03 -2.52 -40.28
C GLU A 135 -9.23 -3.61 -40.95
N GLY A 136 -9.69 -4.85 -40.85
CA GLY A 136 -9.28 -5.93 -41.70
C GLY A 136 -8.67 -7.18 -41.06
N VAL A 137 -9.41 -7.89 -40.20
CA VAL A 137 -9.34 -9.35 -40.06
C VAL A 137 -10.72 -9.85 -39.63
N GLU A 138 -11.44 -10.51 -40.53
CA GLU A 138 -12.66 -11.26 -40.19
C GLU A 138 -12.27 -12.49 -39.34
N ALA A 139 -12.59 -12.43 -38.04
CA ALA A 139 -12.53 -13.59 -37.16
C ALA A 139 -13.92 -14.21 -37.04
N LEU A 140 -14.02 -15.47 -37.43
CA LEU A 140 -15.20 -16.31 -37.29
C LEU A 140 -15.65 -16.38 -35.83
N ALA A 141 -16.88 -15.91 -35.55
CA ALA A 141 -17.52 -15.95 -34.28
C ALA A 141 -17.85 -17.38 -33.84
N SER A 142 -17.23 -17.87 -32.78
CA SER A 142 -17.76 -18.94 -31.95
C SER A 142 -18.45 -18.26 -30.74
N GLY A 143 -19.77 -18.51 -30.63
CA GLY A 143 -20.60 -17.89 -29.61
C GLY A 143 -20.27 -18.39 -28.20
N GLU A 144 -19.79 -17.53 -27.37
CA GLU A 144 -19.84 -17.68 -25.93
C GLU A 144 -20.67 -16.52 -25.35
N SER A 145 -21.72 -16.90 -24.62
CA SER A 145 -22.65 -16.03 -23.93
C SER A 145 -21.89 -15.23 -22.86
N ALA A 146 -21.77 -13.93 -23.06
CA ALA A 146 -21.26 -13.01 -22.06
C ALA A 146 -22.20 -13.00 -20.85
N VAL A 147 -21.79 -13.67 -19.76
CA VAL A 147 -22.39 -13.49 -18.44
C VAL A 147 -22.08 -12.07 -18.01
N LYS A 148 -23.09 -11.20 -18.03
CA LYS A 148 -23.01 -9.88 -17.39
C LYS A 148 -22.90 -10.10 -15.88
N THR A 149 -21.70 -10.09 -15.35
CA THR A 149 -21.44 -9.95 -13.91
C THR A 149 -21.97 -8.57 -13.51
N GLN A 150 -23.04 -8.55 -12.73
CA GLN A 150 -23.48 -7.32 -12.06
C GLN A 150 -22.37 -6.93 -11.08
N GLU A 151 -21.71 -5.80 -11.32
CA GLU A 151 -20.74 -5.24 -10.38
C GLU A 151 -21.45 -4.97 -9.05
N GLU A 152 -20.94 -5.54 -7.97
CA GLU A 152 -21.44 -5.26 -6.64
C GLU A 152 -21.19 -3.77 -6.31
N PRO A 153 -22.17 -3.05 -5.75
CA PRO A 153 -22.05 -1.61 -5.45
C PRO A 153 -20.86 -1.26 -4.55
N SER A 154 -20.45 -2.19 -3.66
CA SER A 154 -19.27 -2.05 -2.78
C SER A 154 -17.96 -1.98 -3.57
N LEU A 155 -17.78 -2.85 -4.57
CA LEU A 155 -16.56 -2.94 -5.37
C LEU A 155 -16.31 -1.67 -6.19
N LYS A 156 -17.38 -1.07 -6.74
CA LYS A 156 -17.29 0.21 -7.46
C LYS A 156 -16.89 1.36 -6.52
N LYS A 157 -17.43 1.38 -5.29
CA LYS A 157 -17.07 2.37 -4.26
C LYS A 157 -15.58 2.33 -3.92
N ASP A 158 -14.98 1.14 -3.79
CA ASP A 158 -13.56 1.01 -3.45
C ASP A 158 -12.63 1.48 -4.56
N TRP A 159 -13.00 1.22 -5.80
CA TRP A 159 -12.27 1.70 -6.97
C TRP A 159 -12.26 3.22 -7.05
N ASP A 160 -13.45 3.84 -6.95
CA ASP A 160 -13.60 5.29 -6.95
C ASP A 160 -12.93 5.90 -5.70
N GLY A 161 -12.95 5.19 -4.56
CA GLY A 161 -12.35 5.59 -3.30
C GLY A 161 -10.82 5.68 -3.36
N LEU A 162 -10.11 4.75 -4.01
CA LEU A 162 -8.65 4.85 -4.18
C LEU A 162 -8.23 6.14 -4.91
N ARG A 163 -9.08 6.64 -5.79
CA ARG A 163 -8.87 7.91 -6.52
C ARG A 163 -9.38 9.12 -5.76
N ASN A 164 -10.53 8.99 -5.09
CA ASN A 164 -11.28 10.08 -4.50
C ASN A 164 -11.18 10.15 -2.97
N GLY A 165 -10.73 9.09 -2.32
CA GLY A 165 -10.46 9.00 -0.89
C GLY A 165 -11.10 7.78 -0.24
N LEU A 166 -10.25 6.88 0.31
CA LEU A 166 -10.62 5.82 1.24
C LEU A 166 -10.18 6.22 2.63
N SER A 167 -11.08 6.13 3.60
CA SER A 167 -10.77 6.35 5.00
C SER A 167 -10.21 5.08 5.62
N PHE A 168 -9.15 5.21 6.41
CA PHE A 168 -8.53 4.10 7.12
C PHE A 168 -8.01 4.54 8.48
N HIS A 169 -7.92 3.61 9.42
CA HIS A 169 -7.37 3.90 10.74
C HIS A 169 -6.74 2.66 11.37
N LEU A 170 -5.93 2.91 12.39
CA LEU A 170 -5.33 1.90 13.26
C LEU A 170 -5.81 2.12 14.69
N ASP A 171 -6.30 1.05 15.30
CA ASP A 171 -6.55 0.98 16.73
C ASP A 171 -5.45 0.16 17.41
N ILE A 172 -5.00 0.62 18.57
CA ILE A 172 -4.15 -0.15 19.49
C ILE A 172 -4.89 -0.28 20.81
N ASN A 173 -5.13 -1.49 21.27
CA ASN A 173 -5.85 -1.80 22.50
C ASN A 173 -7.24 -1.14 22.55
N GLY A 174 -7.94 -1.11 21.40
CA GLY A 174 -9.26 -0.50 21.25
C GLY A 174 -9.28 1.04 21.23
N LYS A 175 -8.12 1.68 21.09
CA LYS A 175 -8.01 3.15 20.96
C LYS A 175 -7.43 3.51 19.59
N THR A 176 -8.11 4.36 18.84
CA THR A 176 -7.61 4.88 17.57
C THR A 176 -6.36 5.74 17.77
N VAL A 177 -5.26 5.37 17.14
CA VAL A 177 -3.95 6.03 17.22
C VAL A 177 -3.54 6.71 15.92
N GLN A 178 -3.96 6.19 14.76
CA GLN A 178 -3.76 6.84 13.47
C GLN A 178 -5.06 6.84 12.67
N THR A 179 -5.32 7.92 11.95
CA THR A 179 -6.42 8.05 10.99
C THR A 179 -5.91 8.71 9.73
N GLY A 180 -6.29 8.20 8.57
CA GLY A 180 -5.88 8.73 7.28
C GLY A 180 -6.98 8.63 6.22
N ASN A 181 -6.75 9.35 5.12
CA ASN A 181 -7.56 9.26 3.93
C ASN A 181 -6.65 9.27 2.70
N THR A 182 -6.92 8.40 1.72
CA THR A 182 -6.10 8.35 0.50
C THR A 182 -6.21 9.62 -0.36
N ALA A 183 -7.24 10.45 -0.13
CA ALA A 183 -7.34 11.77 -0.75
C ALA A 183 -6.21 12.72 -0.34
N ASP A 184 -5.61 12.52 0.84
CA ASP A 184 -4.52 13.34 1.37
C ASP A 184 -3.12 12.92 0.88
N MET A 185 -3.02 11.83 0.10
CA MET A 185 -1.77 11.39 -0.51
C MET A 185 -1.22 12.46 -1.45
N LEU A 186 0.07 12.75 -1.34
CA LEU A 186 0.81 13.65 -2.22
C LEU A 186 1.01 13.06 -3.62
N TYR A 187 1.20 11.75 -3.71
CA TYR A 187 1.29 10.96 -4.94
C TYR A 187 0.23 9.88 -4.90
N LYS A 188 -0.67 9.90 -5.86
CA LYS A 188 -1.76 8.92 -5.94
C LYS A 188 -1.26 7.56 -6.44
N VAL A 189 -2.05 6.51 -6.22
CA VAL A 189 -1.66 5.13 -6.59
C VAL A 189 -1.25 5.01 -8.06
N ASP A 190 -2.01 5.63 -8.98
CA ASP A 190 -1.72 5.59 -10.41
C ASP A 190 -0.38 6.27 -10.76
N GLU A 191 -0.07 7.42 -10.13
CA GLU A 191 1.23 8.11 -10.26
C GLU A 191 2.38 7.23 -9.72
N LEU A 192 2.19 6.60 -8.55
CA LEU A 192 3.18 5.73 -7.92
C LEU A 192 3.49 4.51 -8.79
N ILE A 193 2.47 3.83 -9.32
CA ILE A 193 2.64 2.69 -10.23
C ILE A 193 3.38 3.11 -11.49
N SER A 194 2.99 4.24 -12.09
CA SER A 194 3.68 4.80 -13.26
C SER A 194 5.15 5.07 -12.94
N TYR A 195 5.43 5.78 -11.83
CA TYR A 195 6.79 6.12 -11.42
C TYR A 195 7.65 4.89 -11.15
N ILE A 196 7.19 3.97 -10.31
CA ILE A 196 7.93 2.75 -9.92
C ILE A 196 8.21 1.87 -11.15
N SER A 197 7.24 1.75 -12.06
CA SER A 197 7.38 0.92 -13.26
C SER A 197 8.45 1.40 -14.23
N ARG A 198 8.93 2.64 -14.11
CA ARG A 198 10.08 3.16 -14.87
C ARG A 198 11.39 2.49 -14.45
N PHE A 199 11.52 2.11 -13.19
CA PHE A 199 12.72 1.49 -12.63
C PHE A 199 12.60 -0.03 -12.55
N PHE A 200 11.42 -0.54 -12.15
CA PHE A 200 11.19 -1.96 -11.85
C PHE A 200 10.09 -2.53 -12.75
N THR A 201 10.28 -3.76 -13.22
CA THR A 201 9.17 -4.52 -13.78
C THR A 201 8.25 -4.98 -12.67
N LEU A 202 7.00 -4.52 -12.68
CA LEU A 202 5.97 -4.99 -11.77
C LEU A 202 5.51 -6.38 -12.17
N LYS A 203 5.20 -7.22 -11.19
CA LYS A 203 4.72 -8.59 -11.40
C LYS A 203 3.46 -8.82 -10.58
N THR A 204 2.60 -9.73 -11.03
CA THR A 204 1.46 -10.21 -10.27
C THR A 204 1.89 -10.65 -8.87
N GLY A 205 1.18 -10.18 -7.85
CA GLY A 205 1.47 -10.42 -6.44
C GLY A 205 2.47 -9.45 -5.81
N ASP A 206 3.12 -8.55 -6.56
CA ASP A 206 3.87 -7.43 -5.96
C ASP A 206 2.90 -6.52 -5.19
N MET A 207 3.39 -5.86 -4.15
CA MET A 207 2.61 -4.99 -3.28
C MET A 207 3.17 -3.58 -3.25
N LEU A 208 2.29 -2.61 -3.04
CA LEU A 208 2.64 -1.20 -2.88
C LEU A 208 2.02 -0.67 -1.58
N TYR A 209 2.85 -0.41 -0.59
CA TYR A 209 2.53 0.36 0.61
C TYR A 209 2.61 1.84 0.24
N THR A 210 1.52 2.57 0.45
CA THR A 210 1.31 3.89 -0.19
C THR A 210 1.73 5.07 0.67
N GLY A 211 2.29 4.82 1.84
CA GLY A 211 2.68 5.85 2.82
C GLY A 211 1.67 5.99 3.95
N THR A 212 2.16 6.50 5.08
CA THR A 212 1.42 6.62 6.34
C THR A 212 1.01 8.06 6.62
N PRO A 213 -0.18 8.28 7.26
CA PRO A 213 -0.59 9.58 7.77
C PRO A 213 0.14 9.93 9.09
N VAL A 214 -0.13 11.12 9.62
CA VAL A 214 0.32 11.56 10.95
C VAL A 214 -0.21 10.64 12.06
N GLY A 215 0.51 10.58 13.20
CA GLY A 215 0.15 9.79 14.38
C GLY A 215 0.97 8.51 14.54
N VAL A 216 2.17 8.45 13.91
CA VAL A 216 3.10 7.33 14.10
C VAL A 216 3.55 7.25 15.56
N GLY A 217 3.74 6.04 16.07
CA GLY A 217 4.11 5.84 17.46
C GLY A 217 4.63 4.44 17.76
N PRO A 218 5.19 4.23 18.96
CA PRO A 218 5.78 2.95 19.34
C PRO A 218 4.71 1.87 19.54
N VAL A 219 5.10 0.63 19.27
CA VAL A 219 4.38 -0.57 19.69
C VAL A 219 5.11 -1.26 20.83
N HIS A 220 4.37 -1.96 21.68
CA HIS A 220 4.88 -2.67 22.83
C HIS A 220 4.41 -4.13 22.81
N VAL A 221 5.13 -4.99 23.52
CA VAL A 221 4.68 -6.36 23.76
C VAL A 221 3.31 -6.32 24.43
N ASP A 222 2.42 -7.22 24.00
CA ASP A 222 1.01 -7.34 24.38
C ASP A 222 0.07 -6.26 23.83
N ASP A 223 0.54 -5.38 22.94
CA ASP A 223 -0.38 -4.53 22.16
C ASP A 223 -1.20 -5.38 21.18
N HIS A 224 -2.50 -5.08 21.12
CA HIS A 224 -3.44 -5.61 20.13
C HIS A 224 -3.68 -4.55 19.03
N LEU A 225 -3.32 -4.87 17.81
CA LEU A 225 -3.40 -3.97 16.67
C LEU A 225 -4.56 -4.38 15.74
N GLU A 226 -5.44 -3.43 15.45
CA GLU A 226 -6.59 -3.62 14.56
C GLU A 226 -6.61 -2.52 13.50
N GLY A 227 -6.53 -2.91 12.22
CA GLY A 227 -6.53 -1.97 11.09
C GLY A 227 -7.83 -2.02 10.30
N TYR A 228 -8.35 -0.84 9.97
CA TYR A 228 -9.66 -0.68 9.36
C TYR A 228 -9.57 0.08 8.03
N LEU A 229 -10.37 -0.33 7.05
CA LEU A 229 -10.58 0.36 5.77
C LEU A 229 -12.08 0.57 5.55
N GLU A 230 -12.53 1.82 5.40
CA GLU A 230 -13.96 2.18 5.24
C GLU A 230 -14.85 1.56 6.35
N GLY A 231 -14.30 1.47 7.59
CA GLY A 231 -14.98 0.90 8.75
C GLY A 231 -14.97 -0.65 8.82
N GLU A 232 -14.43 -1.34 7.82
CA GLU A 232 -14.25 -2.78 7.83
C GLU A 232 -12.89 -3.15 8.44
N LYS A 233 -12.88 -4.06 9.42
CA LYS A 233 -11.64 -4.56 10.03
C LYS A 233 -10.98 -5.58 9.09
N LEU A 234 -9.80 -5.23 8.56
CA LEU A 234 -9.04 -6.09 7.66
C LEU A 234 -7.74 -6.60 8.27
N LEU A 235 -7.28 -6.00 9.36
CA LEU A 235 -6.03 -6.37 10.03
C LEU A 235 -6.30 -6.58 11.53
N ASP A 236 -5.82 -7.69 12.09
CA ASP A 236 -6.03 -8.05 13.49
C ASP A 236 -4.90 -8.98 13.96
N PHE A 237 -4.03 -8.52 14.87
CA PHE A 237 -2.97 -9.34 15.44
C PHE A 237 -2.39 -8.72 16.73
N TRP A 238 -1.59 -9.52 17.42
CA TRP A 238 -0.91 -9.15 18.66
C TRP A 238 0.60 -8.94 18.45
N VAL A 239 1.16 -7.99 19.20
CA VAL A 239 2.61 -7.85 19.38
C VAL A 239 3.07 -8.81 20.50
N ARG A 240 4.16 -9.54 20.28
CA ARG A 240 4.74 -10.51 21.22
C ARG A 240 6.24 -10.33 21.37
#